data_941c7f80d5dd74f150a6b61beef78df9
#
_entry.id   941c7f80d5dd74f150a6b61beef78df9
#
_cell.length_a   1.000
_cell.length_b   1.000
_cell.length_c   1.000
_cell.angle_alpha   90.00
_cell.angle_beta   90.00
_cell.angle_gamma   90.00
#
_symmetry.space_group_name_H-M   'P 1'
#
loop_
_entity.id
_entity.type
_entity.pdbx_description
1 polymer ?
#
loop_
_entity_poly.entity_id
_entity_poly.type
_entity_poly.pdbx_seq_one_letter_code
_entity_poly.pdbx_strand_id
1 'polypeptide(L)'
;MNKTLIANAQIDINTPIARVWQALVSPDMIKQYMFGTTAVSDWREGAPIVWNGMWEGKPYEDKGVILKMQPDHLLQFSHFSPLSGQPDVPENYHTVTIALSSTEIGTHVNLSQDNNASDEDREHSEHNWGMMLASLKKFLEA
;
A
#
# COMPACT_ATOMS: atom_id res chain seq x y z
N MET A 1 -1.96 -1.51 20.05
CA MET A 1 -1.13 -1.08 18.93
C MET A 1 -0.72 0.36 19.13
N ASN A 2 0.36 0.78 18.55
CA ASN A 2 0.94 2.09 18.81
C ASN A 2 0.99 2.94 17.53
N LYS A 3 0.19 4.02 17.47
CA LYS A 3 0.11 4.89 16.30
C LYS A 3 1.39 5.68 16.01
N THR A 4 2.29 5.78 16.99
CA THR A 4 3.57 6.46 16.81
C THR A 4 4.66 5.56 16.22
N LEU A 5 4.42 4.24 16.18
CA LEU A 5 5.34 3.30 15.53
C LEU A 5 5.01 3.23 14.04
N ILE A 6 5.77 3.97 13.24
CA ILE A 6 5.51 4.15 11.81
C ILE A 6 6.56 3.39 10.99
N ALA A 7 6.08 2.49 10.14
CA ALA A 7 6.90 1.84 9.13
C ALA A 7 7.04 2.78 7.94
N ASN A 8 8.23 2.90 7.37
CA ASN A 8 8.49 3.76 6.22
C ASN A 8 9.30 3.00 5.18
N ALA A 9 8.91 3.14 3.91
CA ALA A 9 9.62 2.59 2.78
C ALA A 9 9.60 3.62 1.65
N GLN A 10 10.72 3.77 0.94
CA GLN A 10 10.87 4.77 -0.13
C GLN A 10 11.57 4.15 -1.32
N ILE A 11 11.28 4.64 -2.51
CA ILE A 11 11.94 4.20 -3.73
C ILE A 11 11.86 5.30 -4.80
N ASP A 12 12.86 5.33 -5.67
CA ASP A 12 12.84 6.17 -6.87
C ASP A 12 12.57 5.30 -8.09
N ILE A 13 11.60 5.70 -8.90
CA ILE A 13 11.18 4.96 -10.09
C ILE A 13 11.39 5.83 -11.32
N ASN A 14 12.08 5.29 -12.31
CA ASN A 14 12.35 6.00 -13.58
C ASN A 14 11.10 5.89 -14.48
N THR A 15 10.03 6.57 -14.09
CA THR A 15 8.72 6.52 -14.76
C THR A 15 7.97 7.80 -14.39
N PRO A 16 7.24 8.43 -15.32
CA PRO A 16 6.46 9.63 -15.04
C PRO A 16 5.44 9.44 -13.92
N ILE A 17 5.21 10.49 -13.14
CA ILE A 17 4.34 10.44 -11.96
C ILE A 17 2.92 9.99 -12.29
N ALA A 18 2.38 10.40 -13.45
CA ALA A 18 1.05 9.99 -13.87
C ALA A 18 0.92 8.47 -14.05
N ARG A 19 1.99 7.83 -14.55
CA ARG A 19 1.99 6.38 -14.74
C ARG A 19 2.15 5.65 -13.41
N VAL A 20 2.94 6.19 -12.50
CA VAL A 20 3.04 5.62 -11.13
C VAL A 20 1.68 5.71 -10.44
N TRP A 21 1.01 6.86 -10.55
CA TRP A 21 -0.34 7.01 -10.00
C TRP A 21 -1.31 5.98 -10.59
N GLN A 22 -1.29 5.82 -11.91
CA GLN A 22 -2.15 4.83 -12.58
C GLN A 22 -1.93 3.43 -11.99
N ALA A 23 -0.67 3.06 -11.75
CA ALA A 23 -0.34 1.75 -11.19
C ALA A 23 -0.90 1.57 -9.76
N LEU A 24 -1.02 2.66 -8.99
CA LEU A 24 -1.55 2.59 -7.63
C LEU A 24 -3.07 2.37 -7.58
N VAL A 25 -3.80 2.81 -8.61
CA VAL A 25 -5.26 2.78 -8.60
C VAL A 25 -5.86 1.90 -9.70
N SER A 26 -5.06 1.11 -10.40
CA SER A 26 -5.51 0.18 -11.44
C SER A 26 -5.45 -1.24 -10.92
N PRO A 27 -6.60 -1.94 -10.76
CA PRO A 27 -6.59 -3.34 -10.32
C PRO A 27 -5.75 -4.26 -11.20
N ASP A 28 -5.76 -4.07 -12.52
CA ASP A 28 -4.98 -4.90 -13.43
C ASP A 28 -3.47 -4.73 -13.20
N MET A 29 -3.03 -3.50 -12.93
CA MET A 29 -1.62 -3.22 -12.65
C MET A 29 -1.23 -3.68 -11.25
N ILE A 30 -2.09 -3.44 -10.26
CA ILE A 30 -1.87 -3.88 -8.88
C ILE A 30 -1.61 -5.38 -8.83
N LYS A 31 -2.39 -6.16 -9.55
CA LYS A 31 -2.24 -7.61 -9.61
C LYS A 31 -0.84 -8.02 -10.09
N GLN A 32 -0.25 -7.24 -11.00
CA GLN A 32 1.06 -7.55 -11.56
C GLN A 32 2.20 -7.34 -10.56
N TYR A 33 2.14 -6.28 -9.74
CA TYR A 33 3.25 -5.97 -8.83
C TYR A 33 2.97 -6.32 -7.35
N MET A 34 1.73 -6.61 -6.99
CA MET A 34 1.37 -7.03 -5.63
C MET A 34 1.12 -8.54 -5.54
N PHE A 35 1.93 -9.31 -6.25
CA PHE A 35 2.00 -10.77 -6.11
C PHE A 35 0.67 -11.48 -6.36
N GLY A 36 -0.10 -11.01 -7.34
CA GLY A 36 -1.37 -11.60 -7.72
C GLY A 36 -2.58 -11.10 -6.94
N THR A 37 -2.40 -10.08 -6.08
CA THR A 37 -3.49 -9.50 -5.30
C THR A 37 -4.53 -8.83 -6.19
N THR A 38 -5.81 -9.13 -5.96
CA THR A 38 -6.93 -8.45 -6.62
C THR A 38 -7.47 -7.37 -5.70
N ALA A 39 -7.36 -6.11 -6.12
CA ALA A 39 -7.91 -4.97 -5.40
C ALA A 39 -9.27 -4.61 -5.99
N VAL A 40 -10.26 -4.42 -5.13
CA VAL A 40 -11.63 -4.07 -5.52
C VAL A 40 -12.06 -2.81 -4.79
N SER A 41 -12.38 -1.77 -5.54
CA SER A 41 -12.84 -0.48 -4.99
C SER A 41 -13.53 0.34 -6.08
N ASP A 42 -14.33 1.33 -5.65
CA ASP A 42 -14.86 2.35 -6.55
C ASP A 42 -13.84 3.47 -6.80
N TRP A 43 -12.69 3.42 -6.13
CA TRP A 43 -11.57 4.35 -6.30
C TRP A 43 -11.97 5.82 -6.14
N ARG A 44 -12.58 6.14 -5.02
CA ARG A 44 -12.91 7.51 -4.61
C ARG A 44 -12.78 7.64 -3.10
N GLU A 45 -12.63 8.86 -2.61
CA GLU A 45 -12.56 9.11 -1.17
C GLU A 45 -13.85 8.64 -0.49
N GLY A 46 -13.69 7.93 0.62
CA GLY A 46 -14.79 7.35 1.37
C GLY A 46 -15.22 5.97 0.89
N ALA A 47 -14.74 5.51 -0.27
CA ALA A 47 -15.12 4.19 -0.79
C ALA A 47 -14.39 3.07 -0.06
N PRO A 48 -15.06 1.92 0.17
CA PRO A 48 -14.37 0.75 0.68
C PRO A 48 -13.38 0.20 -0.34
N ILE A 49 -12.34 -0.46 0.16
CA ILE A 49 -11.37 -1.17 -0.66
C ILE A 49 -11.11 -2.53 -0.04
N VAL A 50 -11.02 -3.56 -0.89
CA VAL A 50 -10.77 -4.94 -0.49
C VAL A 50 -9.61 -5.48 -1.32
N TRP A 51 -8.68 -6.18 -0.66
CA TRP A 51 -7.57 -6.87 -1.33
C TRP A 51 -7.72 -8.37 -1.11
N ASN A 52 -7.90 -9.11 -2.20
CA ASN A 52 -8.03 -10.56 -2.18
C ASN A 52 -6.76 -11.20 -2.76
N GLY A 53 -6.20 -12.17 -2.06
CA GLY A 53 -5.00 -12.84 -2.53
C GLY A 53 -4.78 -14.17 -1.84
N MET A 54 -3.57 -14.72 -2.06
CA MET A 54 -3.13 -15.98 -1.44
C MET A 54 -1.82 -15.73 -0.70
N TRP A 55 -1.73 -16.26 0.50
CA TRP A 55 -0.52 -16.22 1.30
C TRP A 55 -0.21 -17.63 1.82
N GLU A 56 0.94 -18.16 1.40
CA GLU A 56 1.37 -19.51 1.78
C GLU A 56 0.27 -20.56 1.54
N GLY A 57 -0.41 -20.47 0.39
CA GLY A 57 -1.45 -21.41 0.02
C GLY A 57 -2.81 -21.16 0.64
N LYS A 58 -2.95 -20.10 1.45
CA LYS A 58 -4.22 -19.75 2.10
C LYS A 58 -4.79 -18.47 1.50
N PRO A 59 -6.10 -18.44 1.21
CA PRO A 59 -6.72 -17.20 0.74
C PRO A 59 -6.80 -16.18 1.88
N TYR A 60 -6.65 -14.89 1.54
CA TYR A 60 -6.87 -13.80 2.49
C TYR A 60 -7.72 -12.72 1.84
N GLU A 61 -8.40 -11.96 2.68
CA GLU A 61 -9.16 -10.78 2.27
C GLU A 61 -8.87 -9.67 3.26
N ASP A 62 -8.02 -8.73 2.84
CA ASP A 62 -7.73 -7.51 3.60
C ASP A 62 -8.73 -6.45 3.20
N LYS A 63 -9.01 -5.50 4.08
CA LYS A 63 -10.01 -4.46 3.82
C LYS A 63 -9.64 -3.13 4.43
N GLY A 64 -10.29 -2.09 3.94
CA GLY A 64 -10.15 -0.74 4.45
C GLY A 64 -11.05 0.24 3.73
N VAL A 65 -10.72 1.51 3.85
CA VAL A 65 -11.45 2.62 3.23
C VAL A 65 -10.43 3.59 2.64
N ILE A 66 -10.72 4.11 1.45
CA ILE A 66 -9.89 5.15 0.84
C ILE A 66 -10.17 6.46 1.60
N LEU A 67 -9.14 7.02 2.23
CA LEU A 67 -9.25 8.21 3.05
C LEU A 67 -8.95 9.48 2.25
N LYS A 68 -7.92 9.45 1.41
CA LYS A 68 -7.55 10.56 0.53
C LYS A 68 -7.11 10.03 -0.82
N MET A 69 -7.49 10.73 -1.87
CA MET A 69 -7.14 10.36 -3.24
C MET A 69 -6.90 11.63 -4.03
N GLN A 70 -5.63 12.05 -4.09
CA GLN A 70 -5.19 13.25 -4.79
C GLN A 70 -4.34 12.80 -5.98
N PRO A 71 -4.89 12.79 -7.19
CA PRO A 71 -4.19 12.26 -8.37
C PRO A 71 -2.78 12.84 -8.53
N ASP A 72 -1.82 11.95 -8.78
CA ASP A 72 -0.40 12.25 -8.96
C ASP A 72 0.31 12.77 -7.70
N HIS A 73 -0.36 12.80 -6.54
CA HIS A 73 0.22 13.33 -5.32
C HIS A 73 0.14 12.39 -4.13
N LEU A 74 -1.06 11.91 -3.80
CA LEU A 74 -1.27 11.20 -2.53
C LEU A 74 -2.40 10.20 -2.62
N LEU A 75 -2.13 8.98 -2.14
CA LEU A 75 -3.15 7.96 -1.88
C LEU A 75 -3.04 7.57 -0.42
N GLN A 76 -4.13 7.68 0.33
CA GLN A 76 -4.18 7.27 1.73
C GLN A 76 -5.39 6.38 1.95
N PHE A 77 -5.17 5.26 2.61
CA PHE A 77 -6.26 4.32 2.93
C PHE A 77 -6.01 3.66 4.28
N SER A 78 -7.11 3.23 4.92
CA SER A 78 -6.99 2.36 6.09
C SER A 78 -6.84 0.92 5.63
N HIS A 79 -6.25 0.08 6.48
CA HIS A 79 -5.97 -1.32 6.15
C HIS A 79 -6.08 -2.20 7.39
N PHE A 80 -6.78 -3.31 7.24
CA PHE A 80 -6.89 -4.34 8.26
C PHE A 80 -6.77 -5.72 7.61
N SER A 81 -5.97 -6.60 8.23
CA SER A 81 -5.82 -7.99 7.77
C SER A 81 -6.39 -8.95 8.81
N PRO A 82 -7.35 -9.81 8.44
CA PRO A 82 -7.81 -10.87 9.34
C PRO A 82 -6.70 -11.84 9.75
N LEU A 83 -5.63 -11.95 8.95
CA LEU A 83 -4.47 -12.80 9.28
C LEU A 83 -3.65 -12.26 10.45
N SER A 84 -3.89 -11.01 10.87
CA SER A 84 -3.19 -10.42 12.00
C SER A 84 -3.53 -11.10 13.33
N GLY A 85 -4.67 -11.80 13.40
CA GLY A 85 -5.15 -12.41 14.63
C GLY A 85 -5.82 -11.42 15.59
N GLN A 86 -5.94 -10.15 15.19
CA GLN A 86 -6.54 -9.11 15.99
C GLN A 86 -8.04 -8.96 15.67
N PRO A 87 -8.87 -8.49 16.62
CA PRO A 87 -10.27 -8.23 16.32
C PRO A 87 -10.43 -7.07 15.34
N ASP A 88 -11.49 -7.14 14.54
CA ASP A 88 -11.81 -6.11 13.54
C ASP A 88 -12.50 -4.93 14.23
N VAL A 89 -11.67 -4.05 14.80
CA VAL A 89 -12.11 -2.81 15.46
C VAL A 89 -11.21 -1.66 14.96
N PRO A 90 -11.70 -0.40 15.00
CA PRO A 90 -10.94 0.74 14.46
C PRO A 90 -9.52 0.86 15.01
N GLU A 91 -9.31 0.54 16.28
CA GLU A 91 -7.99 0.62 16.93
C GLU A 91 -6.94 -0.29 16.28
N ASN A 92 -7.37 -1.31 15.55
CA ASN A 92 -6.48 -2.29 14.93
C ASN A 92 -6.26 -2.04 13.43
N TYR A 93 -6.78 -0.94 12.90
CA TYR A 93 -6.52 -0.54 11.52
C TYR A 93 -5.26 0.29 11.41
N HIS A 94 -4.52 0.05 10.34
CA HIS A 94 -3.38 0.88 9.96
C HIS A 94 -3.85 1.98 9.02
N THR A 95 -3.15 3.13 9.02
CA THR A 95 -3.29 4.12 7.96
C THR A 95 -2.06 4.03 7.08
N VAL A 96 -2.26 3.73 5.81
CA VAL A 96 -1.19 3.65 4.81
C VAL A 96 -1.25 4.91 3.96
N THR A 97 -0.13 5.60 3.86
CA THR A 97 -0.01 6.83 3.06
C THR A 97 1.07 6.66 2.02
N ILE A 98 0.71 6.83 0.75
CA ILE A 98 1.65 6.75 -0.37
C ILE A 98 1.72 8.13 -1.00
N ALA A 99 2.84 8.83 -0.82
CA ALA A 99 3.08 10.16 -1.35
C ALA A 99 4.01 10.09 -2.56
N LEU A 100 3.66 10.81 -3.62
CA LEU A 100 4.44 10.88 -4.85
C LEU A 100 4.99 12.27 -5.06
N SER A 101 6.24 12.35 -5.53
CA SER A 101 6.84 13.60 -5.96
C SER A 101 7.66 13.38 -7.21
N SER A 102 7.64 14.35 -8.14
CA SER A 102 8.42 14.29 -9.37
C SER A 102 9.89 14.54 -9.09
N THR A 103 10.75 13.80 -9.77
CA THR A 103 12.20 13.97 -9.73
C THR A 103 12.73 14.21 -11.14
N GLU A 104 14.02 14.49 -11.27
CA GLU A 104 14.63 14.68 -12.60
C GLU A 104 14.56 13.43 -13.47
N ILE A 105 14.53 12.23 -12.85
CA ILE A 105 14.51 10.97 -13.60
C ILE A 105 13.13 10.28 -13.58
N GLY A 106 12.17 10.80 -12.83
CA GLY A 106 10.85 10.17 -12.76
C GLY A 106 10.09 10.53 -11.50
N THR A 107 9.91 9.57 -10.60
CA THR A 107 9.04 9.73 -9.43
C THR A 107 9.70 9.16 -8.18
N HIS A 108 9.64 9.92 -7.09
CA HIS A 108 9.96 9.43 -5.76
C HIS A 108 8.67 8.99 -5.07
N VAL A 109 8.67 7.77 -4.53
CA VAL A 109 7.54 7.19 -3.82
C VAL A 109 7.92 7.04 -2.35
N ASN A 110 7.11 7.61 -1.47
CA ASN A 110 7.28 7.50 -0.02
C ASN A 110 6.03 6.89 0.58
N LEU A 111 6.17 5.71 1.18
CA LEU A 111 5.07 4.99 1.80
C LEU A 111 5.28 4.91 3.30
N SER A 112 4.22 5.18 4.08
CA SER A 112 4.23 4.99 5.52
C SER A 112 3.00 4.20 5.96
N GLN A 113 3.17 3.41 7.03
CA GLN A 113 2.10 2.67 7.68
C GLN A 113 2.21 2.88 9.18
N ASP A 114 1.17 3.40 9.79
CA ASP A 114 1.16 3.67 11.23
C ASP A 114 0.67 2.47 12.05
N ASN A 115 0.56 2.67 13.34
CA ASN A 115 -0.13 1.77 14.27
C ASN A 115 0.47 0.36 14.31
N ASN A 116 1.80 0.25 14.24
CA ASN A 116 2.47 -1.03 14.41
C ASN A 116 2.48 -1.42 15.90
N ALA A 117 2.32 -2.72 16.18
CA ALA A 117 2.20 -3.19 17.55
C ALA A 117 3.52 -3.14 18.32
N SER A 118 4.65 -3.24 17.62
CA SER A 118 5.98 -3.29 18.22
C SER A 118 7.02 -2.84 17.19
N ASP A 119 8.26 -2.64 17.65
CA ASP A 119 9.38 -2.36 16.73
C ASP A 119 9.63 -3.50 15.76
N GLU A 120 9.48 -4.74 16.23
CA GLU A 120 9.60 -5.91 15.38
C GLU A 120 8.57 -5.92 14.25
N ASP A 121 7.30 -5.62 14.58
CA ASP A 121 6.24 -5.55 13.58
C ASP A 121 6.47 -4.39 12.62
N ARG A 122 6.96 -3.26 13.11
CA ARG A 122 7.31 -2.12 12.27
C ARG A 122 8.39 -2.47 11.26
N GLU A 123 9.47 -3.12 11.71
CA GLU A 123 10.57 -3.55 10.83
C GLU A 123 10.08 -4.57 9.80
N HIS A 124 9.22 -5.49 10.21
CA HIS A 124 8.63 -6.48 9.32
C HIS A 124 7.78 -5.80 8.22
N SER A 125 6.98 -4.81 8.61
CA SER A 125 6.17 -4.02 7.66
C SER A 125 7.06 -3.23 6.70
N GLU A 126 8.16 -2.64 7.19
CA GLU A 126 9.11 -1.93 6.32
C GLU A 126 9.72 -2.85 5.28
N HIS A 127 10.08 -4.06 5.67
CA HIS A 127 10.61 -5.06 4.75
C HIS A 127 9.57 -5.43 3.68
N ASN A 128 8.36 -5.72 4.10
CA ASN A 128 7.28 -6.12 3.18
C ASN A 128 6.91 -5.00 2.21
N TRP A 129 6.77 -3.78 2.70
CA TRP A 129 6.48 -2.64 1.82
C TRP A 129 7.65 -2.33 0.89
N GLY A 130 8.89 -2.50 1.37
CA GLY A 130 10.08 -2.36 0.53
C GLY A 130 10.08 -3.35 -0.63
N MET A 131 9.68 -4.60 -0.37
CA MET A 131 9.55 -5.61 -1.42
C MET A 131 8.47 -5.23 -2.43
N MET A 132 7.34 -4.71 -1.96
CA MET A 132 6.25 -4.26 -2.85
C MET A 132 6.71 -3.11 -3.73
N LEU A 133 7.39 -2.11 -3.16
CA LEU A 133 7.89 -0.97 -3.92
C LEU A 133 8.93 -1.40 -4.95
N ALA A 134 9.81 -2.35 -4.61
CA ALA A 134 10.77 -2.89 -5.56
C ALA A 134 10.08 -3.62 -6.70
N SER A 135 9.01 -4.35 -6.41
CA SER A 135 8.19 -5.02 -7.42
C SER A 135 7.49 -4.01 -8.34
N LEU A 136 6.96 -2.93 -7.76
CA LEU A 136 6.34 -1.83 -8.50
C LEU A 136 7.36 -1.18 -9.46
N LYS A 137 8.55 -0.89 -8.97
CA LYS A 137 9.63 -0.32 -9.78
C LYS A 137 9.97 -1.24 -10.96
N LYS A 138 10.16 -2.52 -10.69
CA LYS A 138 10.48 -3.51 -11.72
C LYS A 138 9.38 -3.58 -12.78
N PHE A 139 8.13 -3.56 -12.36
CA PHE A 139 6.99 -3.60 -13.26
C PHE A 139 6.93 -2.37 -14.17
N LEU A 140 7.12 -1.18 -13.59
CA LEU A 140 6.99 0.08 -14.34
C LEU A 140 8.20 0.39 -15.22
N GLU A 141 9.38 -0.11 -14.88
CA GLU A 141 10.60 0.13 -15.65
C GLU A 141 10.89 -0.97 -16.69
N ALA A 142 10.05 -1.97 -16.74
CA ALA A 142 10.22 -3.09 -17.68
C ALA A 142 9.97 -2.67 -19.14
#